data_2f9c29e0195052fa289bae0cb060b651
#
_entry.id   2f9c29e0195052fa289bae0cb060b651
#
_cell.length_a   1.000
_cell.length_b   1.000
_cell.length_c   1.000
_cell.angle_alpha   90.00
_cell.angle_beta   90.00
_cell.angle_gamma   90.00
#
_symmetry.space_group_name_H-M   'P 1'
#
loop_
_entity.id
_entity.type
_entity.pdbx_description
1 polymer ?
#
loop_
_entity_poly.entity_id
_entity_poly.type
_entity_poly.pdbx_seq_one_letter_code
_entity_poly.pdbx_strand_id
1 'polypeptide(L)'
;MLKTQTADIPAQLQKGIRAFDIRLKEKNGKLGVFHSHAFQDIYWEDDVLPAFIHFLQTYPSETLIVSLKKEGGELRDYASLLSVSLSSPEYQSYFVMDFRPELTLKDCRGKILFLHRDHAMDNYPGAACVGWEDDSTCLLTLRNKDGKEGVALLEDEYQYESGEEAGKKVAGQRRT
;
A
#
# COMPACT_ATOMS: atom_id res chain seq x y z
N MET A 1 -21.62 -7.60 -4.99
CA MET A 1 -20.38 -6.81 -4.86
C MET A 1 -19.50 -7.49 -3.82
N LEU A 2 -18.32 -7.94 -4.20
CA LEU A 2 -17.34 -8.52 -3.27
C LEU A 2 -16.65 -7.36 -2.53
N LYS A 3 -17.14 -7.00 -1.35
CA LYS A 3 -16.46 -6.02 -0.48
C LYS A 3 -15.41 -6.76 0.35
N THR A 4 -14.17 -6.33 0.28
CA THR A 4 -13.08 -6.84 1.13
C THR A 4 -13.14 -6.25 2.54
N GLN A 5 -13.71 -5.05 2.69
CA GLN A 5 -13.85 -4.34 3.96
C GLN A 5 -15.24 -3.71 4.09
N THR A 6 -15.80 -3.72 5.29
CA THR A 6 -17.09 -3.07 5.58
C THR A 6 -16.95 -1.57 5.81
N ALA A 7 -15.78 -1.10 6.26
CA ALA A 7 -15.46 0.31 6.48
C ALA A 7 -14.78 0.90 5.23
N ASP A 8 -15.13 2.12 4.87
CA ASP A 8 -14.39 2.91 3.87
C ASP A 8 -12.99 3.32 4.39
N ILE A 9 -12.14 3.85 3.52
CA ILE A 9 -10.76 4.22 3.87
C ILE A 9 -10.71 5.25 5.00
N PRO A 10 -11.49 6.35 5.00
CA PRO A 10 -11.53 7.28 6.12
C PRO A 10 -11.88 6.62 7.45
N ALA A 11 -12.88 5.74 7.48
CA ALA A 11 -13.26 5.02 8.69
C ALA A 11 -12.19 4.03 9.16
N GLN A 12 -11.48 3.38 8.24
CA GLN A 12 -10.34 2.51 8.57
C GLN A 12 -9.20 3.30 9.22
N LEU A 13 -8.84 4.46 8.66
CA LEU A 13 -7.83 5.37 9.21
C LEU A 13 -8.20 5.83 10.63
N GLN A 14 -9.46 6.21 10.86
CA GLN A 14 -9.95 6.61 12.20
C GLN A 14 -9.91 5.44 13.20
N LYS A 15 -10.06 4.20 12.74
CA LYS A 15 -9.94 3.00 13.58
C LYS A 15 -8.49 2.57 13.87
N GLY A 16 -7.50 3.31 13.37
CA GLY A 16 -6.09 3.05 13.62
C GLY A 16 -5.38 2.21 12.56
N ILE A 17 -6.02 1.91 11.43
CA ILE A 17 -5.34 1.23 10.30
C ILE A 17 -4.33 2.19 9.69
N ARG A 18 -3.09 1.71 9.48
CA ARG A 18 -1.96 2.48 8.92
C ARG A 18 -1.24 1.76 7.80
N ALA A 19 -1.57 0.49 7.55
CA ALA A 19 -1.08 -0.29 6.43
C ALA A 19 -2.24 -0.68 5.51
N PHE A 20 -2.07 -0.47 4.21
CA PHE A 20 -3.08 -0.73 3.19
C PHE A 20 -2.46 -1.49 2.02
N ASP A 21 -3.14 -2.56 1.55
CA ASP A 21 -2.85 -3.22 0.28
C ASP A 21 -3.85 -2.72 -0.77
N ILE A 22 -3.38 -1.91 -1.70
CA ILE A 22 -4.20 -1.28 -2.74
C ILE A 22 -3.86 -1.89 -4.08
N ARG A 23 -4.84 -2.54 -4.68
CA ARG A 23 -4.70 -3.19 -5.98
C ARG A 23 -5.38 -2.36 -7.05
N LEU A 24 -4.62 -1.95 -8.05
CA LEU A 24 -5.03 -0.97 -9.04
C LEU A 24 -5.06 -1.56 -10.44
N LYS A 25 -6.03 -1.14 -11.23
CA LYS A 25 -6.14 -1.43 -12.64
C LYS A 25 -6.69 -0.23 -13.39
N GLU A 26 -6.20 0.00 -14.62
CA GLU A 26 -6.77 1.02 -15.48
C GLU A 26 -8.27 0.76 -15.72
N LYS A 27 -9.07 1.81 -15.56
CA LYS A 27 -10.50 1.84 -15.82
C LYS A 27 -10.92 3.25 -16.23
N ASN A 28 -11.42 3.41 -17.45
CA ASN A 28 -11.91 4.68 -17.98
C ASN A 28 -10.86 5.83 -17.91
N GLY A 29 -9.59 5.50 -18.17
CA GLY A 29 -8.49 6.47 -18.16
C GLY A 29 -7.99 6.85 -16.76
N LYS A 30 -8.43 6.16 -15.70
CA LYS A 30 -8.01 6.35 -14.30
C LYS A 30 -7.58 5.02 -13.67
N LEU A 31 -6.97 5.08 -12.49
CA LEU A 31 -6.65 3.89 -11.69
C LEU A 31 -7.82 3.55 -10.77
N GLY A 32 -8.62 2.55 -11.16
CA GLY A 32 -9.66 1.98 -10.31
C GLY A 32 -9.07 1.02 -9.27
N VAL A 33 -9.69 0.94 -8.10
CA VAL A 33 -9.36 -0.06 -7.08
C VAL A 33 -10.10 -1.35 -7.37
N PHE A 34 -9.39 -2.46 -7.38
CA PHE A 34 -9.93 -3.78 -7.69
C PHE A 34 -9.59 -4.81 -6.60
N HIS A 35 -10.45 -5.81 -6.47
CA HIS A 35 -10.16 -7.05 -5.79
C HIS A 35 -10.43 -8.20 -6.77
N SER A 36 -9.38 -8.82 -7.29
CA SER A 36 -9.47 -9.75 -8.42
C SER A 36 -10.15 -9.05 -9.62
N HIS A 37 -11.30 -9.54 -10.07
CA HIS A 37 -12.04 -8.95 -11.19
C HIS A 37 -13.07 -7.89 -10.77
N ALA A 38 -13.30 -7.72 -9.46
CA ALA A 38 -14.34 -6.85 -8.95
C ALA A 38 -13.82 -5.42 -8.70
N PHE A 39 -14.36 -4.46 -9.46
CA PHE A 39 -14.15 -3.04 -9.20
C PHE A 39 -14.83 -2.65 -7.88
N GLN A 40 -14.15 -1.86 -7.06
CA GLN A 40 -14.62 -1.47 -5.72
C GLN A 40 -15.39 -0.15 -5.69
N ASP A 41 -15.73 0.39 -6.88
CA ASP A 41 -16.43 1.68 -7.08
C ASP A 41 -15.70 2.90 -6.50
N ILE A 42 -14.38 2.81 -6.36
CA ILE A 42 -13.50 3.91 -5.96
C ILE A 42 -12.28 3.98 -6.86
N TYR A 43 -11.74 5.18 -7.01
CA TYR A 43 -10.54 5.45 -7.80
C TYR A 43 -9.40 5.95 -6.93
N TRP A 44 -8.18 5.64 -7.35
CA TRP A 44 -6.98 6.04 -6.64
C TRP A 44 -6.85 7.56 -6.51
N GLU A 45 -7.00 8.26 -7.63
CA GLU A 45 -6.82 9.72 -7.71
C GLU A 45 -7.96 10.50 -7.05
N ASP A 46 -9.19 10.00 -7.14
CA ASP A 46 -10.37 10.74 -6.69
C ASP A 46 -10.74 10.43 -5.24
N ASP A 47 -10.46 9.21 -4.76
CA ASP A 47 -10.98 8.73 -3.47
C ASP A 47 -9.86 8.35 -2.50
N VAL A 48 -8.92 7.50 -2.94
CA VAL A 48 -7.95 6.85 -2.03
C VAL A 48 -6.85 7.82 -1.62
N LEU A 49 -6.13 8.36 -2.60
CA LEU A 49 -4.99 9.25 -2.33
C LEU A 49 -5.43 10.53 -1.60
N PRO A 50 -6.53 11.21 -1.99
CA PRO A 50 -7.02 12.36 -1.24
C PRO A 50 -7.40 12.03 0.21
N ALA A 51 -7.99 10.86 0.47
CA ALA A 51 -8.32 10.43 1.84
C ALA A 51 -7.06 10.24 2.69
N PHE A 52 -6.00 9.65 2.15
CA PHE A 52 -4.73 9.49 2.84
C PHE A 52 -4.07 10.84 3.14
N ILE A 53 -4.05 11.76 2.17
CA ILE A 53 -3.47 13.08 2.33
C ILE A 53 -4.24 13.91 3.35
N HIS A 54 -5.57 13.93 3.26
CA HIS A 54 -6.41 14.62 4.25
C HIS A 54 -6.18 14.10 5.68
N PHE A 55 -6.03 12.77 5.82
CA PHE A 55 -5.70 12.18 7.10
C PHE A 55 -4.34 12.66 7.64
N LEU A 56 -3.30 12.65 6.81
CA LEU A 56 -1.96 13.10 7.19
C LEU A 56 -1.88 14.62 7.46
N GLN A 57 -2.70 15.43 6.79
CA GLN A 57 -2.86 16.85 7.10
C GLN A 57 -3.47 17.06 8.50
N THR A 58 -4.44 16.24 8.85
CA THR A 58 -5.11 16.30 10.16
C THR A 58 -4.23 15.74 11.28
N TYR A 59 -3.45 14.69 10.97
CA TYR A 59 -2.60 13.98 11.93
C TYR A 59 -1.14 13.89 11.44
N PRO A 60 -0.39 14.99 11.45
CA PRO A 60 0.94 15.08 10.83
C PRO A 60 2.03 14.25 11.54
N SER A 61 1.74 13.69 12.70
CA SER A 61 2.62 12.74 13.39
C SER A 61 2.47 11.31 12.91
N GLU A 62 1.43 11.02 12.13
CA GLU A 62 1.13 9.68 11.62
C GLU A 62 1.94 9.35 10.36
N THR A 63 2.02 8.07 10.05
CA THR A 63 2.66 7.53 8.85
C THR A 63 1.76 6.47 8.25
N LEU A 64 1.66 6.43 6.94
CA LEU A 64 0.95 5.36 6.24
C LEU A 64 1.94 4.50 5.45
N ILE A 65 1.70 3.19 5.44
CA ILE A 65 2.39 2.23 4.57
C ILE A 65 1.37 1.75 3.55
N VAL A 66 1.67 1.92 2.26
CA VAL A 66 0.73 1.59 1.20
C VAL A 66 1.40 0.66 0.20
N SER A 67 1.01 -0.60 0.22
CA SER A 67 1.36 -1.56 -0.82
C SER A 67 0.55 -1.26 -2.08
N LEU A 68 1.22 -1.15 -3.21
CA LEU A 68 0.63 -0.94 -4.53
C LEU A 68 0.91 -2.15 -5.42
N LYS A 69 -0.16 -2.72 -5.99
CA LYS A 69 -0.08 -3.85 -6.92
C LYS A 69 -0.97 -3.61 -8.13
N LYS A 70 -0.46 -3.93 -9.31
CA LYS A 70 -1.26 -4.00 -10.53
C LYS A 70 -2.20 -5.20 -10.49
N GLU A 71 -3.50 -4.99 -10.66
CA GLU A 71 -4.52 -6.04 -10.65
C GLU A 71 -5.03 -6.32 -12.07
N GLY A 72 -4.17 -6.90 -12.90
CA GLY A 72 -4.48 -7.18 -14.31
C GLY A 72 -4.35 -5.97 -15.23
N GLY A 73 -4.72 -6.11 -16.50
CA GLY A 73 -4.55 -5.06 -17.51
C GLY A 73 -3.10 -4.89 -17.99
N GLU A 74 -2.88 -3.91 -18.86
CA GLU A 74 -1.56 -3.64 -19.40
C GLU A 74 -0.67 -2.90 -18.38
N LEU A 75 0.58 -3.35 -18.24
CA LEU A 75 1.55 -2.74 -17.33
C LEU A 75 1.84 -1.28 -17.70
N ARG A 76 1.89 -0.98 -19.00
CA ARG A 76 2.18 0.36 -19.51
C ARG A 76 1.13 1.38 -19.05
N ASP A 77 -0.15 1.03 -19.14
CA ASP A 77 -1.25 1.94 -18.79
C ASP A 77 -1.27 2.19 -17.28
N TYR A 78 -1.12 1.13 -16.49
CA TYR A 78 -0.98 1.23 -15.04
C TYR A 78 0.22 2.12 -14.64
N ALA A 79 1.40 1.85 -15.18
CA ALA A 79 2.61 2.59 -14.84
C ALA A 79 2.51 4.07 -15.25
N SER A 80 1.94 4.36 -16.43
CA SER A 80 1.74 5.73 -16.91
C SER A 80 0.83 6.53 -15.98
N LEU A 81 -0.33 6.00 -15.63
CA LEU A 81 -1.28 6.66 -14.75
C LEU A 81 -0.74 6.85 -13.33
N LEU A 82 -0.10 5.81 -12.78
CA LEU A 82 0.50 5.90 -11.45
C LEU A 82 1.66 6.91 -11.42
N SER A 83 2.47 6.98 -12.49
CA SER A 83 3.54 7.96 -12.63
C SER A 83 3.01 9.39 -12.54
N VAL A 84 1.94 9.70 -13.25
CA VAL A 84 1.30 11.03 -13.19
C VAL A 84 0.86 11.37 -11.77
N SER A 85 0.19 10.43 -11.12
CA SER A 85 -0.30 10.61 -9.75
C SER A 85 0.85 10.83 -8.75
N LEU A 86 1.91 10.00 -8.80
CA LEU A 86 3.03 10.08 -7.86
C LEU A 86 4.00 11.23 -8.16
N SER A 87 3.97 11.79 -9.37
CA SER A 87 4.79 12.94 -9.75
C SER A 87 4.10 14.30 -9.52
N SER A 88 2.83 14.29 -9.08
CA SER A 88 2.09 15.52 -8.83
C SER A 88 2.80 16.39 -7.76
N PRO A 89 3.20 17.64 -8.07
CA PRO A 89 3.84 18.50 -7.10
C PRO A 89 3.00 18.77 -5.83
N GLU A 90 1.68 18.68 -5.95
CA GLU A 90 0.73 18.84 -4.85
C GLU A 90 0.91 17.76 -3.78
N TYR A 91 1.29 16.53 -4.19
CA TYR A 91 1.31 15.38 -3.29
C TYR A 91 2.71 14.93 -2.89
N GLN A 92 3.75 15.33 -3.62
CA GLN A 92 5.12 14.85 -3.38
C GLN A 92 5.62 15.10 -1.95
N SER A 93 5.20 16.19 -1.30
CA SER A 93 5.58 16.48 0.08
C SER A 93 5.06 15.44 1.10
N TYR A 94 4.01 14.70 0.72
CA TYR A 94 3.41 13.63 1.53
C TYR A 94 3.99 12.24 1.23
N PHE A 95 5.04 12.14 0.41
CA PHE A 95 5.63 10.84 0.07
C PHE A 95 7.03 10.70 0.66
N VAL A 96 7.38 9.49 1.06
CA VAL A 96 8.76 9.09 1.29
C VAL A 96 9.39 8.88 -0.09
N MET A 97 10.08 9.90 -0.59
CA MET A 97 10.61 9.93 -1.96
C MET A 97 11.76 8.95 -2.16
N ASP A 98 12.54 8.69 -1.12
CA ASP A 98 13.71 7.83 -1.18
C ASP A 98 13.73 6.89 0.03
N PHE A 99 13.47 5.62 -0.22
CA PHE A 99 13.61 4.58 0.80
C PHE A 99 15.09 4.35 1.11
N ARG A 100 15.40 4.20 2.39
CA ARG A 100 16.70 3.75 2.86
C ARG A 100 16.51 2.83 4.07
N PRO A 101 17.38 1.82 4.27
CA PRO A 101 17.22 0.85 5.36
C PRO A 101 17.18 1.46 6.77
N GLU A 102 17.80 2.64 6.92
CA GLU A 102 17.90 3.37 8.19
C GLU A 102 16.70 4.28 8.47
N LEU A 103 15.68 4.29 7.60
CA LEU A 103 14.48 5.10 7.83
C LEU A 103 13.85 4.77 9.17
N THR A 104 13.62 5.80 9.95
CA THR A 104 12.89 5.72 11.21
C THR A 104 11.44 6.21 11.02
N LEU A 105 10.57 5.84 11.94
CA LEU A 105 9.21 6.37 11.95
C LEU A 105 9.19 7.90 12.00
N LYS A 106 10.18 8.52 12.65
CA LYS A 106 10.32 9.98 12.72
C LYS A 106 10.54 10.59 11.33
N ASP A 107 11.30 9.92 10.45
CA ASP A 107 11.58 10.38 9.09
C ASP A 107 10.35 10.28 8.18
N CYS A 108 9.41 9.40 8.54
CA CYS A 108 8.20 9.10 7.77
C CYS A 108 6.94 9.82 8.28
N ARG A 109 7.03 10.61 9.36
CA ARG A 109 5.86 11.32 9.90
C ARG A 109 5.27 12.29 8.88
N GLY A 110 3.93 12.29 8.80
CA GLY A 110 3.17 13.07 7.82
C GLY A 110 3.30 12.56 6.39
N LYS A 111 3.81 11.32 6.19
CA LYS A 111 4.12 10.79 4.87
C LYS A 111 3.58 9.39 4.64
N ILE A 112 3.46 9.04 3.37
CA ILE A 112 3.15 7.71 2.86
C ILE A 112 4.47 7.06 2.42
N LEU A 113 4.75 5.86 2.92
CA LEU A 113 5.76 4.96 2.38
C LEU A 113 5.08 3.98 1.43
N PHE A 114 5.39 4.09 0.14
CA PHE A 114 4.90 3.14 -0.87
C PHE A 114 5.78 1.89 -0.92
N LEU A 115 5.11 0.75 -1.05
CA LEU A 115 5.72 -0.55 -1.26
C LEU A 115 5.21 -1.08 -2.62
N HIS A 116 6.06 -1.05 -3.64
CA HIS A 116 5.69 -1.46 -4.99
C HIS A 116 5.91 -2.96 -5.20
N ARG A 117 4.84 -3.69 -5.52
CA ARG A 117 4.90 -5.13 -5.80
C ARG A 117 5.21 -5.44 -7.27
N ASP A 118 5.24 -4.43 -8.13
CA ASP A 118 5.49 -4.54 -9.57
C ASP A 118 6.85 -3.95 -9.93
N HIS A 119 7.76 -4.75 -10.49
CA HIS A 119 9.14 -4.37 -10.78
C HIS A 119 9.31 -3.16 -11.71
N ALA A 120 8.30 -2.85 -12.55
CA ALA A 120 8.34 -1.67 -13.41
C ALA A 120 8.30 -0.34 -12.64
N MET A 121 8.14 -0.39 -11.32
CA MET A 121 7.97 0.77 -10.46
C MET A 121 9.23 1.07 -9.62
N ASP A 122 10.38 0.51 -9.97
CA ASP A 122 11.63 0.63 -9.20
C ASP A 122 12.15 2.08 -9.09
N ASN A 123 11.70 2.98 -9.97
CA ASN A 123 12.11 4.40 -9.98
C ASN A 123 11.11 5.36 -9.30
N TYR A 124 10.06 4.83 -8.67
CA TYR A 124 9.04 5.65 -8.02
C TYR A 124 9.31 5.88 -6.53
N PRO A 125 8.61 6.84 -5.88
CA PRO A 125 8.71 7.05 -4.45
C PRO A 125 8.48 5.77 -3.65
N GLY A 126 9.26 5.54 -2.60
CA GLY A 126 9.14 4.38 -1.74
C GLY A 126 10.15 3.27 -2.06
N ALA A 127 9.73 2.02 -1.99
CA ALA A 127 10.58 0.84 -2.20
C ALA A 127 9.90 -0.20 -3.10
N ALA A 128 10.69 -0.84 -3.96
CA ALA A 128 10.29 -2.07 -4.63
C ALA A 128 10.31 -3.25 -3.64
N CYS A 129 9.29 -4.11 -3.69
CA CYS A 129 9.20 -5.31 -2.88
C CYS A 129 9.67 -6.53 -3.67
N VAL A 130 10.67 -7.23 -3.15
CA VAL A 130 11.18 -8.47 -3.74
C VAL A 130 10.96 -9.62 -2.77
N GLY A 131 10.40 -10.73 -3.28
CA GLY A 131 10.14 -11.91 -2.47
C GLY A 131 8.81 -11.89 -1.71
N TRP A 132 7.82 -11.13 -2.21
CA TRP A 132 6.47 -11.20 -1.66
C TRP A 132 5.81 -12.52 -2.06
N GLU A 133 5.58 -13.38 -1.09
CA GLU A 133 4.88 -14.64 -1.23
C GLU A 133 3.43 -14.47 -0.75
N ASP A 134 2.47 -14.83 -1.61
CA ASP A 134 1.05 -14.73 -1.27
C ASP A 134 0.70 -15.76 -0.17
N ASP A 135 -0.17 -15.37 0.75
CA ASP A 135 -0.69 -16.18 1.85
C ASP A 135 0.41 -16.81 2.73
N SER A 136 1.42 -16.02 3.09
CA SER A 136 2.56 -16.49 3.86
C SER A 136 3.11 -15.46 4.83
N THR A 137 3.90 -15.93 5.78
CA THR A 137 4.83 -15.08 6.53
C THR A 137 6.22 -15.21 5.92
N CYS A 138 6.72 -14.13 5.34
CA CYS A 138 8.00 -14.13 4.64
C CYS A 138 8.85 -12.88 4.93
N LEU A 139 10.14 -12.97 4.62
CA LEU A 139 11.05 -11.83 4.64
C LEU A 139 11.02 -11.16 3.26
N LEU A 140 10.64 -9.89 3.23
CA LEU A 140 10.71 -9.05 2.05
C LEU A 140 12.05 -8.35 1.97
N THR A 141 12.64 -8.31 0.78
CA THR A 141 13.68 -7.33 0.46
C THR A 141 13.00 -6.07 -0.08
N LEU A 142 13.23 -4.95 0.59
CA LEU A 142 12.80 -3.63 0.16
C LEU A 142 13.98 -2.95 -0.52
N ARG A 143 13.86 -2.59 -1.79
CA ARG A 143 14.93 -2.02 -2.60
C ARG A 143 14.55 -0.63 -3.10
N ASN A 144 15.45 0.34 -2.95
CA ASN A 144 15.27 1.66 -3.55
C ASN A 144 15.83 1.73 -4.98
N LYS A 145 15.60 2.86 -5.64
CA LYS A 145 16.07 3.14 -7.01
C LYS A 145 17.60 3.06 -7.20
N ASP A 146 18.38 3.25 -6.13
CA ASP A 146 19.85 3.20 -6.13
C ASP A 146 20.37 1.79 -5.76
N GLY A 147 19.48 0.81 -5.60
CA GLY A 147 19.82 -0.58 -5.27
C GLY A 147 20.14 -0.81 -3.81
N LYS A 148 19.91 0.16 -2.92
CA LYS A 148 20.05 -0.07 -1.46
C LYS A 148 18.91 -0.95 -0.98
N GLU A 149 19.24 -1.92 -0.14
CA GLU A 149 18.29 -2.92 0.32
C GLU A 149 18.09 -2.85 1.83
N GLY A 150 16.84 -3.03 2.24
CA GLY A 150 16.42 -3.29 3.61
C GLY A 150 15.58 -4.55 3.67
N VAL A 151 15.29 -5.02 4.88
CA VAL A 151 14.47 -6.22 5.09
C VAL A 151 13.27 -5.86 5.95
N ALA A 152 12.11 -6.39 5.59
CA ALA A 152 10.88 -6.30 6.36
C ALA A 152 10.28 -7.70 6.54
N LEU A 153 9.71 -7.96 7.71
CA LEU A 153 8.85 -9.13 7.91
C LEU A 153 7.46 -8.81 7.42
N LEU A 154 6.95 -9.63 6.52
CA LEU A 154 5.58 -9.58 6.05
C LEU A 154 4.79 -10.75 6.64
N GLU A 155 3.63 -10.47 7.19
CA GLU A 155 2.61 -11.45 7.57
C GLU A 155 1.38 -11.22 6.68
N ASP A 156 1.26 -11.93 5.56
CA ASP A 156 0.19 -11.82 4.56
C ASP A 156 -0.64 -13.11 4.52
N GLU A 157 -0.97 -13.66 5.68
CA GLU A 157 -1.73 -14.89 5.80
C GLU A 157 -3.23 -14.57 5.87
N TYR A 158 -3.97 -14.95 4.85
CA TYR A 158 -5.39 -14.62 4.70
C TYR A 158 -6.28 -15.84 4.39
N GLN A 159 -5.72 -17.02 4.10
CA GLN A 159 -6.48 -18.25 3.91
C GLN A 159 -6.57 -19.00 5.25
N TYR A 160 -7.77 -19.12 5.78
CA TYR A 160 -8.05 -19.85 7.01
C TYR A 160 -9.06 -20.94 6.74
N GLU A 161 -8.79 -22.16 7.21
CA GLU A 161 -9.71 -23.30 7.09
C GLU A 161 -10.96 -23.12 7.95
N SER A 162 -10.86 -22.34 9.03
CA SER A 162 -11.99 -22.00 9.90
C SER A 162 -11.84 -20.63 10.58
N GLY A 163 -12.97 -20.05 10.99
CA GLY A 163 -12.98 -18.79 11.76
C GLY A 163 -12.30 -18.90 13.14
N GLU A 164 -12.16 -20.10 13.69
CA GLU A 164 -11.45 -20.34 14.95
C GLU A 164 -9.94 -20.17 14.81
N GLU A 165 -9.36 -20.54 13.67
CA GLU A 165 -7.91 -20.38 13.41
C GLU A 165 -7.54 -18.92 13.26
N ALA A 166 -8.35 -18.13 12.57
CA ALA A 166 -8.18 -16.68 12.48
C ALA A 166 -8.19 -16.02 13.86
N GLY A 167 -9.08 -16.45 14.76
CA GLY A 167 -9.17 -15.95 16.12
C GLY A 167 -7.95 -16.28 16.98
N LYS A 168 -7.35 -17.47 16.81
CA LYS A 168 -6.15 -17.90 17.55
C LYS A 168 -4.91 -17.11 17.14
N LYS A 169 -4.76 -16.78 15.85
CA LYS A 169 -3.62 -16.02 15.34
C LYS A 169 -3.62 -14.58 15.85
N VAL A 170 -4.76 -13.90 15.79
CA VAL A 170 -4.91 -12.54 16.36
C VAL A 170 -4.60 -12.50 17.86
N ALA A 171 -4.94 -13.56 18.60
CA ALA A 171 -4.63 -13.66 20.02
C ALA A 171 -3.13 -13.93 20.28
N GLY A 172 -2.43 -14.63 19.39
CA GLY A 172 -0.99 -14.88 19.44
C GLY A 172 -0.15 -13.63 19.21
N GLN A 173 -0.54 -12.78 18.28
CA GLN A 173 0.16 -11.52 17.92
C GLN A 173 0.13 -10.45 19.04
N ARG A 174 -0.77 -10.56 20.00
CA ARG A 174 -0.86 -9.63 21.15
C ARG A 174 0.10 -9.95 22.29
N ARG A 175 0.91 -10.99 22.19
CA ARG A 175 1.78 -11.50 23.29
C ARG A 175 3.29 -11.36 23.01
N THR A 176 3.69 -10.82 21.89
CA THR A 176 5.07 -10.48 21.55
C THR A 176 5.24 -8.96 21.43
#